data_29b248cc6bd4daecd1a3b4ab37a11dbd
#
_entry.id   29b248cc6bd4daecd1a3b4ab37a11dbd
#
_cell.length_a   1.000
_cell.length_b   1.000
_cell.length_c   1.000
_cell.angle_alpha   90.00
_cell.angle_beta   90.00
_cell.angle_gamma   90.00
#
_symmetry.space_group_name_H-M   'P 1'
#
loop_
_entity.id
_entity.type
_entity.pdbx_description
1 polymer ?
#
loop_
_entity_poly.entity_id
_entity_poly.type
_entity_poly.pdbx_seq_one_letter_code
_entity_poly.pdbx_strand_id
1 'polypeptide(L)'
;FYKEFAAAFMDSDVLIVTDIYPAREKPIKGVTGKLVSNAARSTGHKNVHYIPDLENLQVSLDDIIQENDMVITIGAGTIWRYGQSYFDHLINQEAAA
;
A
#
# COMPACT_ATOMS: atom_id res chain seq x y z
N PHE A 1 -17.75 4.53 4.98
CA PHE A 1 -17.03 4.61 3.68
C PHE A 1 -15.76 3.77 3.68
N TYR A 2 -14.95 3.85 4.73
CA TYR A 2 -13.73 3.05 4.82
C TYR A 2 -14.00 1.54 4.89
N LYS A 3 -15.15 1.14 5.39
CA LYS A 3 -15.54 -0.28 5.44
C LYS A 3 -15.83 -0.84 4.04
N GLU A 4 -16.55 -0.10 3.23
CA GLU A 4 -16.83 -0.48 1.84
C GLU A 4 -15.55 -0.45 1.01
N PHE A 5 -14.70 0.52 1.25
CA PHE A 5 -13.40 0.61 0.59
C PHE A 5 -12.54 -0.61 0.92
N ALA A 6 -12.47 -0.97 2.21
CA ALA A 6 -11.71 -2.14 2.65
C ALA A 6 -12.25 -3.43 2.04
N ALA A 7 -13.59 -3.58 1.97
CA ALA A 7 -14.21 -4.77 1.42
C ALA A 7 -13.90 -4.97 -0.07
N ALA A 8 -13.65 -3.87 -0.80
CA ALA A 8 -13.32 -3.96 -2.22
C ALA A 8 -11.99 -4.66 -2.49
N PHE A 9 -11.11 -4.79 -1.49
CA PHE A 9 -9.81 -5.42 -1.65
C PHE A 9 -9.73 -6.85 -1.13
N MET A 10 -10.88 -7.46 -0.82
CA MET A 10 -10.89 -8.83 -0.28
C MET A 10 -10.32 -9.87 -1.25
N ASP A 11 -10.39 -9.60 -2.56
CA ASP A 11 -9.86 -10.51 -3.57
C ASP A 11 -8.35 -10.35 -3.81
N SER A 12 -7.73 -9.33 -3.23
CA SER A 12 -6.27 -9.22 -3.31
C SER A 12 -5.61 -10.20 -2.35
N ASP A 13 -4.48 -10.77 -2.76
CA ASP A 13 -3.74 -11.70 -1.91
C ASP A 13 -3.06 -10.95 -0.76
N VAL A 14 -2.52 -9.78 -1.05
CA VAL A 14 -1.86 -8.91 -0.08
C VAL A 14 -2.39 -7.50 -0.25
N LEU A 15 -2.77 -6.87 0.83
CA LEU A 15 -3.19 -5.48 0.85
C LEU A 15 -2.18 -4.67 1.67
N ILE A 16 -1.60 -3.66 1.03
CA ILE A 16 -0.69 -2.72 1.70
C ILE A 16 -1.37 -1.36 1.74
N VAL A 17 -1.56 -0.83 2.93
CA VAL A 17 -2.23 0.44 3.16
C VAL A 17 -1.21 1.44 3.69
N THR A 18 -1.15 2.61 3.07
CA THR A 18 -0.33 3.73 3.52
C THR A 18 -1.24 4.84 4.05
N ASP A 19 -0.66 5.82 4.72
CA ASP A 19 -1.44 6.97 5.12
C ASP A 19 -1.85 7.80 3.90
N ILE A 20 -3.08 8.32 3.97
CA ILE A 20 -3.65 9.11 2.90
C ILE A 20 -3.42 10.58 3.23
N TYR A 21 -2.66 11.27 2.38
CA TYR A 21 -2.49 12.70 2.47
C TYR A 21 -3.31 13.34 1.35
N PRO A 22 -4.43 14.02 1.67
CA PRO A 22 -5.19 14.73 0.66
C PRO A 22 -4.27 15.78 0.02
N ALA A 23 -4.24 15.83 -1.31
CA ALA A 23 -3.28 16.65 -2.05
C ALA A 23 -3.39 18.15 -1.76
N ARG A 24 -4.49 18.63 -1.17
CA ARG A 24 -4.76 20.05 -0.91
C ARG A 24 -5.52 20.31 0.38
N GLU A 25 -5.71 19.30 1.21
CA GLU A 25 -6.45 19.43 2.46
C GLU A 25 -5.59 19.03 3.63
N LYS A 26 -5.86 19.60 4.78
CA LYS A 26 -5.17 19.19 6.01
C LYS A 26 -5.64 17.80 6.42
N PRO A 27 -4.73 16.94 6.92
CA PRO A 27 -5.14 15.64 7.44
C PRO A 27 -6.23 15.81 8.50
N ILE A 28 -7.28 15.01 8.39
CA ILE A 28 -8.33 14.98 9.41
C ILE A 28 -7.81 14.16 10.59
N LYS A 29 -7.83 14.77 11.76
CA LYS A 29 -7.35 14.11 12.99
C LYS A 29 -8.11 12.80 13.22
N GLY A 30 -7.37 11.71 13.39
CA GLY A 30 -7.93 10.38 13.65
C GLY A 30 -8.32 9.60 12.41
N VAL A 31 -8.23 10.21 11.21
CA VAL A 31 -8.50 9.50 9.95
C VAL A 31 -7.16 9.17 9.30
N THR A 32 -6.74 7.92 9.42
CA THR A 32 -5.49 7.42 8.85
C THR A 32 -5.76 6.15 8.04
N GLY A 33 -4.76 5.71 7.30
CA GLY A 33 -4.82 4.42 6.61
C GLY A 33 -5.05 3.24 7.55
N LYS A 34 -4.76 3.42 8.82
CA LYS A 34 -5.00 2.40 9.85
C LYS A 34 -6.46 2.00 9.96
N LEU A 35 -7.40 2.94 9.74
CA LEU A 35 -8.83 2.63 9.71
C LEU A 35 -9.15 1.63 8.60
N VAL A 36 -8.58 1.83 7.41
CA VAL A 36 -8.78 0.93 6.27
C VAL A 36 -8.16 -0.43 6.54
N SER A 37 -6.93 -0.47 7.04
CA SER A 37 -6.25 -1.73 7.32
C SER A 37 -6.98 -2.54 8.41
N ASN A 38 -7.44 -1.88 9.47
CA ASN A 38 -8.21 -2.54 10.53
C ASN A 38 -9.56 -3.05 10.00
N ALA A 39 -10.23 -2.29 9.16
CA ALA A 39 -11.49 -2.70 8.56
C ALA A 39 -11.29 -3.91 7.65
N ALA A 40 -10.22 -3.95 6.87
CA ALA A 40 -9.91 -5.08 6.01
C ALA A 40 -9.66 -6.34 6.82
N ARG A 41 -8.89 -6.24 7.92
CA ARG A 41 -8.66 -7.38 8.81
C ARG A 41 -9.95 -7.85 9.46
N SER A 42 -10.80 -6.93 9.91
CA SER A 42 -12.09 -7.26 10.52
C SER A 42 -13.02 -7.95 9.55
N THR A 43 -12.92 -7.66 8.26
CA THR A 43 -13.73 -8.28 7.21
C THR A 43 -13.20 -9.67 6.83
N GLY A 44 -12.00 -10.02 7.29
CA GLY A 44 -11.43 -11.35 7.07
C GLY A 44 -10.22 -11.41 6.16
N HIS A 45 -9.70 -10.26 5.71
CA HIS A 45 -8.47 -10.26 4.92
C HIS A 45 -7.30 -10.72 5.78
N LYS A 46 -6.59 -11.75 5.34
CA LYS A 46 -5.58 -12.42 6.16
C LYS A 46 -4.17 -11.84 6.01
N ASN A 47 -3.95 -10.99 5.03
CA ASN A 47 -2.61 -10.48 4.75
C ASN A 47 -2.64 -8.98 4.46
N VAL A 48 -2.82 -8.20 5.52
CA VAL A 48 -2.92 -6.75 5.46
C VAL A 48 -1.72 -6.14 6.18
N HIS A 49 -1.04 -5.24 5.51
CA HIS A 49 0.08 -4.49 6.07
C HIS A 49 -0.25 -3.00 6.08
N TYR A 50 -0.06 -2.36 7.22
CA TYR A 50 -0.19 -0.92 7.33
C TYR A 50 1.21 -0.31 7.43
N ILE A 51 1.58 0.48 6.42
CA ILE A 51 2.88 1.14 6.35
C ILE A 51 2.64 2.64 6.22
N PRO A 52 2.54 3.36 7.36
CA PRO A 52 2.23 4.78 7.33
C PRO A 52 3.37 5.63 6.76
N ASP A 53 4.59 5.18 6.93
CA ASP A 53 5.78 5.92 6.53
C ASP A 53 6.24 5.46 5.15
N LEU A 54 6.02 6.31 4.15
CA LEU A 54 6.39 6.00 2.77
C LEU A 54 7.90 5.88 2.56
N GLU A 55 8.71 6.46 3.44
CA GLU A 55 10.17 6.32 3.36
C GLU A 55 10.61 4.86 3.60
N ASN A 56 9.86 4.12 4.37
CA ASN A 56 10.14 2.71 4.67
C ASN A 56 9.44 1.75 3.72
N LEU A 57 8.68 2.26 2.75
CA LEU A 57 7.86 1.43 1.88
C LEU A 57 8.71 0.45 1.05
N GLN A 58 9.81 0.91 0.47
CA GLN A 58 10.66 0.07 -0.36
C GLN A 58 11.21 -1.13 0.40
N VAL A 59 11.71 -0.91 1.62
CA VAL A 59 12.26 -1.99 2.46
C VAL A 59 11.16 -3.00 2.80
N SER A 60 9.97 -2.50 3.14
CA SER A 60 8.85 -3.36 3.46
C SER A 60 8.38 -4.17 2.24
N LEU A 61 8.37 -3.54 1.06
CA LEU A 61 7.98 -4.21 -0.18
C LEU A 61 8.96 -5.33 -0.55
N ASP A 62 10.26 -5.14 -0.30
CA ASP A 62 11.26 -6.19 -0.54
C ASP A 62 10.96 -7.47 0.26
N ASP A 63 10.40 -7.32 1.47
CA ASP A 63 10.04 -8.46 2.31
C ASP A 63 8.71 -9.10 1.90
N ILE A 64 7.83 -8.38 1.23
CA ILE A 64 6.46 -8.81 0.95
C ILE A 64 6.31 -9.32 -0.47
N ILE A 65 6.85 -8.60 -1.45
CA ILE A 65 6.67 -8.90 -2.86
C ILE A 65 7.55 -10.08 -3.28
N GLN A 66 6.96 -10.99 -4.02
CA GLN A 66 7.63 -12.18 -4.54
C GLN A 66 7.66 -12.17 -6.05
N GLU A 67 8.51 -13.00 -6.62
CA GLU A 67 8.60 -13.18 -8.06
C GLU A 67 7.25 -13.58 -8.65
N ASN A 68 6.90 -13.00 -9.79
CA ASN A 68 5.64 -13.19 -10.51
C ASN A 68 4.42 -12.54 -9.85
N ASP A 69 4.61 -11.74 -8.80
CA ASP A 69 3.50 -10.96 -8.24
C ASP A 69 3.09 -9.84 -9.18
N MET A 70 1.79 -9.56 -9.21
CA MET A 70 1.25 -8.36 -9.84
C MET A 70 1.05 -7.30 -8.77
N VAL A 71 1.65 -6.12 -8.94
CA VAL A 71 1.52 -5.01 -8.01
C VAL A 71 0.67 -3.92 -8.63
N ILE A 72 -0.40 -3.56 -7.94
CA ILE A 72 -1.32 -2.51 -8.38
C ILE A 72 -1.29 -1.39 -7.35
N THR A 73 -1.06 -0.16 -7.80
CA THR A 73 -1.16 1.02 -6.94
C THR A 73 -2.48 1.72 -7.19
N ILE A 74 -3.17 2.07 -6.11
CA ILE A 74 -4.48 2.73 -6.18
C ILE A 74 -4.44 3.93 -5.24
N GLY A 75 -4.70 5.11 -5.78
CA GLY A 75 -4.76 6.32 -4.98
C GLY A 75 -4.77 7.57 -5.84
N ALA A 76 -5.28 8.65 -5.25
CA ALA A 76 -5.26 9.98 -5.86
C ALA A 76 -4.07 10.72 -5.24
N GLY A 77 -2.97 10.80 -5.91
CA GLY A 77 -1.81 11.50 -5.40
C GLY A 77 -0.51 10.82 -5.81
N THR A 78 0.43 10.71 -4.88
CA THR A 78 1.80 10.32 -5.20
C THR A 78 2.11 8.84 -5.06
N ILE A 79 1.16 8.02 -4.67
CA ILE A 79 1.42 6.58 -4.46
C ILE A 79 1.97 5.89 -5.71
N TRP A 80 1.54 6.30 -6.89
CA TRP A 80 2.03 5.73 -8.15
C TRP A 80 3.54 5.94 -8.34
N ARG A 81 4.07 7.05 -7.80
CA ARG A 81 5.50 7.34 -7.88
C ARG A 81 6.32 6.36 -7.06
N TYR A 82 5.81 5.97 -5.90
CA TYR A 82 6.47 4.97 -5.06
C TYR A 82 6.43 3.60 -5.73
N GLY A 83 5.33 3.25 -6.39
CA GLY A 83 5.24 2.03 -7.19
C GLY A 83 6.25 2.03 -8.33
N GLN A 84 6.38 3.14 -9.05
CA GLN A 84 7.33 3.26 -10.15
C GLN A 84 8.77 3.20 -9.63
N SER A 85 9.06 3.87 -8.52
CA SER A 85 10.39 3.82 -7.90
C SER A 85 10.74 2.40 -7.48
N TYR A 86 9.79 1.66 -6.96
CA TYR A 86 10.03 0.28 -6.57
C TYR A 86 10.30 -0.61 -7.78
N PHE A 87 9.57 -0.43 -8.85
CA PHE A 87 9.79 -1.14 -10.10
C PHE A 87 11.20 -0.88 -10.64
N ASP A 88 11.63 0.39 -10.64
CA ASP A 88 12.97 0.77 -11.08
C ASP A 88 14.04 0.14 -10.19
N HIS A 89 13.79 0.07 -8.88
CA HIS A 89 14.69 -0.58 -7.92
C HIS A 89 14.86 -2.07 -8.25
N LEU A 90 13.78 -2.77 -8.58
CA LEU A 90 13.84 -4.18 -8.95
C LEU A 90 14.62 -4.40 -10.24
N ILE A 91 14.42 -3.55 -11.23
CA ILE A 91 15.16 -3.61 -12.50
C ILE A 91 16.66 -3.43 -12.24
N ASN A 92 17.03 -2.44 -11.42
CA ASN A 92 18.43 -2.16 -11.10
C ASN A 92 19.07 -3.33 -10.34
N GLN A 93 18.36 -3.98 -9.46
CA GLN A 93 18.86 -5.17 -8.75
C GLN A 93 19.12 -6.31 -9.71
N GLU A 94 18.21 -6.57 -10.65
CA GLU A 94 18.36 -7.62 -11.66
C GLU A 94 19.55 -7.32 -12.57
N ALA A 95 19.72 -6.08 -12.99
CA ALA A 95 20.85 -5.66 -13.83
C ALA A 95 22.19 -5.77 -13.10
N ALA A 96 22.21 -5.61 -11.78
CA ALA A 96 23.41 -5.72 -10.97
C ALA A 96 23.79 -7.17 -10.62
N ALA A 97 22.86 -8.09 -10.78
CA ALA A 97 23.09 -9.50 -10.55
C ALA A 97 23.76 -10.14 -11.81
#